data_e80b4a03d0c94dfb9f92155ae2415170
#
_entry.id   e80b4a03d0c94dfb9f92155ae2415170
#
_cell.length_a   1.000
_cell.length_b   1.000
_cell.length_c   1.000
_cell.angle_alpha   90.00
_cell.angle_beta   90.00
_cell.angle_gamma   90.00
#
_symmetry.space_group_name_H-M   'P 1'
#
loop_
_entity.id
_entity.type
_entity.pdbx_description
1 polymer ?
#
loop_
_entity_poly.entity_id
_entity_poly.type
_entity_poly.pdbx_seq_one_letter_code
_entity_poly.pdbx_strand_id
1 'polypeptide(L)'
;MSMPEILALGAIAALRARGMRVPEDVSVVGFDDIPVSSVFDPPLTTVRQPMREVGELAARLIGDRTGSSRKVKGTRHVLRAPLVIRGSVARLDGPARR
;
A
#
# COMPACT_ATOMS: atom_id res chain seq x y z
N MET A 1 -0.73 -5.14 -10.67
CA MET A 1 -0.75 -6.16 -9.60
C MET A 1 -0.55 -5.50 -8.25
N SER A 2 -1.43 -5.77 -7.32
CA SER A 2 -1.39 -5.14 -6.00
C SER A 2 -1.29 -6.21 -4.92
N MET A 3 -0.38 -6.04 -3.97
CA MET A 3 -0.12 -7.05 -2.94
C MET A 3 0.64 -6.44 -1.77
N PRO A 4 0.68 -7.12 -0.62
CA PRO A 4 1.48 -6.64 0.50
C PRO A 4 2.93 -6.40 0.08
N GLU A 5 3.58 -5.48 0.77
CA GLU A 5 4.90 -4.98 0.40
C GLU A 5 5.92 -6.09 0.16
N ILE A 6 6.03 -7.00 1.10
CA ILE A 6 7.03 -8.08 1.00
C ILE A 6 6.76 -8.96 -0.21
N LEU A 7 5.49 -9.27 -0.47
CA LEU A 7 5.13 -10.06 -1.64
C LEU A 7 5.40 -9.28 -2.92
N ALA A 8 5.13 -7.97 -2.91
CA ALA A 8 5.38 -7.14 -4.08
C ALA A 8 6.86 -7.12 -4.44
N LEU A 9 7.73 -6.96 -3.46
CA LEU A 9 9.16 -6.96 -3.70
C LEU A 9 9.65 -8.32 -4.19
N GLY A 10 9.11 -9.40 -3.62
CA GLY A 10 9.42 -10.75 -4.08
C GLY A 10 8.93 -10.99 -5.50
N ALA A 11 7.76 -10.46 -5.84
CA ALA A 11 7.22 -10.58 -7.18
C ALA A 11 8.10 -9.87 -8.21
N ILE A 12 8.60 -8.68 -7.87
CA ILE A 12 9.51 -7.96 -8.76
C ILE A 12 10.77 -8.79 -9.02
N ALA A 13 11.34 -9.37 -7.97
CA ALA A 13 12.53 -10.19 -8.12
C ALA A 13 12.24 -11.42 -8.99
N ALA A 14 11.10 -12.07 -8.79
CA ALA A 14 10.74 -13.25 -9.57
C ALA A 14 10.49 -12.91 -11.04
N LEU A 15 9.84 -11.77 -11.29
CA LEU A 15 9.59 -11.33 -12.67
C LEU A 15 10.92 -11.05 -13.39
N ARG A 16 11.82 -10.36 -12.71
CA ARG A 16 13.13 -10.08 -13.30
C ARG A 16 13.92 -11.36 -13.60
N ALA A 17 13.84 -12.33 -12.72
CA ALA A 17 14.52 -13.61 -12.93
C ALA A 17 13.98 -14.32 -14.17
N ARG A 18 12.77 -14.01 -14.59
CA ARG A 18 12.16 -14.56 -15.79
C ARG A 18 12.30 -13.66 -17.01
N GLY A 19 13.09 -12.62 -16.91
CA GLY A 19 13.32 -11.72 -18.01
C GLY A 19 12.24 -10.67 -18.23
N MET A 20 11.30 -10.54 -17.31
CA MET A 20 10.27 -9.52 -17.41
C MET A 20 10.72 -8.25 -16.70
N ARG A 21 10.46 -7.13 -17.32
CA ARG A 21 10.88 -5.84 -16.80
C ARG A 21 9.77 -5.18 -16.00
N VAL A 22 10.16 -4.54 -14.91
CA VAL A 22 9.25 -3.76 -14.08
C VAL A 22 9.77 -2.32 -14.08
N PRO A 23 9.01 -1.34 -14.54
CA PRO A 23 7.58 -1.38 -14.87
C PRO A 23 7.25 -1.64 -16.34
N GLU A 24 8.24 -1.80 -17.22
CA GLU A 24 7.97 -1.81 -18.67
C GLU A 24 7.02 -2.91 -19.10
N ASP A 25 7.22 -4.11 -18.59
CA ASP A 25 6.37 -5.24 -18.95
C ASP A 25 5.23 -5.43 -17.97
N VAL A 26 5.50 -5.20 -16.69
CA VAL A 26 4.51 -5.39 -15.61
C VAL A 26 4.67 -4.27 -14.59
N SER A 27 3.56 -3.62 -14.26
CA SER A 27 3.53 -2.65 -13.17
C SER A 27 3.17 -3.38 -11.88
N VAL A 28 3.84 -3.02 -10.79
CA VAL A 28 3.62 -3.65 -9.49
C VAL A 28 3.33 -2.58 -8.45
N VAL A 29 2.30 -2.81 -7.66
CA VAL A 29 1.89 -1.91 -6.60
C VAL A 29 1.88 -2.68 -5.29
N GLY A 30 2.47 -2.08 -4.26
CA GLY A 30 2.46 -2.65 -2.92
C GLY A 30 1.42 -1.99 -2.04
N PHE A 31 1.46 -2.38 -0.79
CA PHE A 31 0.55 -1.83 0.21
C PHE A 31 1.29 -1.76 1.53
N ASP A 32 1.24 -0.62 2.22
CA ASP A 32 1.80 -0.30 3.54
C ASP A 32 2.98 0.65 3.53
N ASP A 33 3.73 0.75 2.44
CA ASP A 33 4.88 1.64 2.32
C ASP A 33 5.92 1.41 3.42
N ILE A 34 6.43 0.18 3.47
CA ILE A 34 7.55 -0.11 4.38
C ILE A 34 8.82 0.60 3.89
N PRO A 35 9.78 0.85 4.79
CA PRO A 35 10.95 1.68 4.42
C PRO A 35 11.73 1.21 3.20
N VAL A 36 11.86 -0.08 3.00
CA VAL A 36 12.63 -0.60 1.86
C VAL A 36 11.99 -0.26 0.51
N SER A 37 10.69 0.04 0.50
CA SER A 37 9.97 0.32 -0.74
C SER A 37 10.54 1.51 -1.50
N SER A 38 11.05 2.51 -0.79
CA SER A 38 11.58 3.72 -1.42
C SER A 38 12.98 3.53 -1.97
N VAL A 39 13.71 2.53 -1.50
CA VAL A 39 15.10 2.30 -1.93
C VAL A 39 15.28 1.05 -2.77
N PHE A 40 14.23 0.28 -2.96
CA PHE A 40 14.25 -0.89 -3.84
C PHE A 40 14.42 -0.44 -5.29
N ASP A 41 14.86 -1.32 -6.16
CA ASP A 41 15.01 -1.01 -7.57
C ASP A 41 14.13 -1.93 -8.40
N PRO A 42 13.07 -1.42 -9.03
CA PRO A 42 12.61 -0.03 -9.00
C PRO A 42 11.94 0.32 -7.67
N PRO A 43 11.94 1.61 -7.27
CA PRO A 43 11.22 2.01 -6.06
C PRO A 43 9.75 1.67 -6.19
N LEU A 44 9.19 1.11 -5.15
CA LEU A 44 7.84 0.54 -5.19
C LEU A 44 6.76 1.58 -4.99
N THR A 45 5.84 1.67 -5.94
CA THR A 45 4.60 2.42 -5.80
C THR A 45 3.73 1.67 -4.80
N THR A 46 3.16 2.38 -3.86
CA THR A 46 2.44 1.74 -2.76
C THR A 46 1.34 2.63 -2.24
N VAL A 47 0.44 2.04 -1.48
CA VAL A 47 -0.56 2.77 -0.72
C VAL A 47 -0.04 2.91 0.70
N ARG A 48 0.12 4.16 1.16
CA ARG A 48 0.60 4.42 2.51
C ARG A 48 -0.57 4.41 3.47
N GLN A 49 -0.58 3.47 4.40
CA GLN A 49 -1.61 3.44 5.42
C GLN A 49 -1.36 4.53 6.44
N PRO A 50 -2.42 5.24 6.90
CA PRO A 50 -2.26 6.26 7.94
C PRO A 50 -2.16 5.60 9.31
N MET A 51 -1.06 4.88 9.54
CA MET A 51 -0.90 4.06 10.74
C MET A 51 -1.01 4.85 12.04
N ARG A 52 -0.44 6.04 12.04
CA ARG A 52 -0.50 6.88 13.23
C ARG A 52 -1.93 7.32 13.52
N GLU A 53 -2.65 7.74 12.48
CA GLU A 53 -4.04 8.16 12.63
C GLU A 53 -4.94 7.02 13.05
N VAL A 54 -4.69 5.83 12.50
CA VAL A 54 -5.44 4.64 12.89
C VAL A 54 -5.21 4.33 14.36
N GLY A 55 -3.96 4.38 14.81
CA GLY A 55 -3.62 4.14 16.20
C GLY A 55 -4.25 5.15 17.14
N GLU A 56 -4.19 6.43 16.76
CA GLU A 56 -4.78 7.48 17.57
C GLU A 56 -6.30 7.34 17.67
N LEU A 57 -6.94 7.02 16.57
CA LEU A 57 -8.38 6.81 16.56
C LEU A 57 -8.77 5.61 17.40
N ALA A 58 -8.03 4.51 17.28
CA ALA A 58 -8.30 3.31 18.07
C ALA A 58 -8.16 3.59 19.56
N ALA A 59 -7.11 4.31 19.95
CA ALA A 59 -6.90 4.67 21.35
C ALA A 59 -8.03 5.53 21.89
N ARG A 60 -8.50 6.47 21.09
CA ARG A 60 -9.61 7.34 21.49
C ARG A 60 -10.89 6.56 21.68
N LEU A 61 -11.18 5.64 20.75
CA LEU A 61 -12.41 4.84 20.85
C LEU A 61 -12.37 3.91 22.06
N ILE A 62 -11.22 3.36 22.38
CA ILE A 62 -11.07 2.52 23.57
C ILE A 62 -11.24 3.38 24.82
N GLY A 63 -10.66 4.56 24.85
CA GLY A 63 -10.80 5.49 25.95
C GLY A 63 -12.24 5.87 26.20
N ASP A 64 -12.98 6.17 25.14
CA ASP A 64 -14.38 6.54 25.24
C ASP A 64 -15.21 5.38 25.80
N ARG A 65 -14.91 4.17 25.39
CA ARG A 65 -15.64 3.01 25.88
C ARG A 65 -15.40 2.75 27.35
N THR A 66 -14.17 2.89 27.79
CA THR A 66 -13.83 2.66 29.20
C THR A 66 -14.36 3.76 30.10
N GLY A 67 -14.55 4.94 29.55
CA GLY A 67 -15.11 6.07 30.31
C GLY A 67 -16.61 6.15 30.32
N SER A 68 -17.31 5.23 29.68
CA SER A 68 -18.75 5.28 29.54
C SER A 68 -19.37 3.92 29.83
N SER A 69 -20.43 3.92 30.60
CA SER A 69 -21.20 2.69 30.86
C SER A 69 -22.18 2.39 29.73
N ARG A 70 -22.29 3.29 28.75
CA ARG A 70 -23.22 3.09 27.66
C ARG A 70 -22.62 2.19 26.60
N LYS A 71 -23.48 1.36 26.02
CA LYS A 71 -23.14 0.63 24.84
C LYS A 71 -22.82 1.61 23.72
N VAL A 72 -21.65 1.45 23.13
CA VAL A 72 -21.27 2.26 22.00
C VAL A 72 -21.69 1.55 20.73
N LYS A 73 -22.45 2.24 19.88
CA LYS A 73 -22.80 1.69 18.57
C LYS A 73 -21.55 1.57 17.73
N GLY A 74 -21.44 0.49 16.98
CA GLY A 74 -20.37 0.37 16.00
C GLY A 74 -20.46 1.51 15.00
N THR A 75 -19.37 2.22 14.82
CA THR A 75 -19.31 3.30 13.84
C THR A 75 -18.24 3.00 12.83
N ARG A 76 -18.45 3.51 11.63
CA ARG A 76 -17.49 3.35 10.55
C ARG A 76 -16.67 4.62 10.45
N HIS A 77 -15.35 4.45 10.47
CA HIS A 77 -14.42 5.55 10.30
C HIS A 77 -13.64 5.33 9.03
N VAL A 78 -13.53 6.38 8.21
CA VAL A 78 -12.82 6.33 6.94
C VAL A 78 -11.61 7.24 7.02
N LEU A 79 -10.44 6.68 6.82
CA LEU A 79 -9.20 7.45 6.81
C LEU A 79 -8.59 7.41 5.41
N ARG A 80 -7.89 8.49 5.06
CA ARG A 80 -7.22 8.57 3.78
C ARG A 80 -5.98 7.70 3.76
N ALA A 81 -5.81 6.94 2.67
CA ALA A 81 -4.62 6.17 2.44
C ALA A 81 -4.04 6.61 1.10
N PRO A 82 -3.13 7.59 1.10
CA PRO A 82 -2.63 8.14 -0.15
C PRO A 82 -1.80 7.13 -0.94
N LEU A 83 -1.91 7.21 -2.24
CA LEU A 83 -1.08 6.45 -3.16
C LEU A 83 0.24 7.18 -3.33
N VAL A 84 1.33 6.47 -3.09
CA VAL A 84 2.69 7.00 -3.26
C VAL A 84 3.25 6.42 -4.55
N ILE A 85 3.32 7.25 -5.58
CA ILE A 85 3.75 6.82 -6.91
C ILE A 85 5.27 6.89 -7.00
N ARG A 86 5.87 5.76 -7.37
CA ARG A 86 7.31 5.65 -7.56
C ARG A 86 7.59 4.99 -8.91
N GLY A 87 8.68 4.27 -9.02
CA GLY A 87 9.16 3.75 -10.29
C GLY A 87 8.64 2.39 -10.72
N SER A 88 7.81 1.73 -9.92
CA SER A 88 7.38 0.36 -10.22
C SER A 88 6.14 0.29 -11.10
N VAL A 89 5.59 1.43 -11.50
CA VAL A 89 4.42 1.46 -12.38
C VAL A 89 4.75 2.27 -13.62
N ALA A 90 4.13 1.89 -14.71
CA ALA A 90 4.26 2.62 -15.97
C ALA A 90 2.89 2.87 -16.54
N ARG A 91 2.81 3.97 -17.28
CA ARG A 91 1.60 4.31 -17.99
C ARG A 91 1.39 3.35 -19.14
N LEU A 92 0.18 2.89 -19.28
CA LEU A 92 -0.20 2.08 -20.42
C LEU A 92 -0.53 3.01 -21.59
N ASP A 93 0.41 3.18 -22.50
CA ASP A 93 0.25 4.09 -23.62
C ASP A 93 -0.09 3.36 -24.90
N GLY A 94 -1.06 3.90 -25.60
CA GLY A 94 -1.37 3.48 -26.94
C GLY A 94 -2.07 2.14 -27.02
N PRO A 95 -2.69 1.88 -28.15
CA PRO A 95 -3.43 0.64 -28.38
C PRO A 95 -2.54 -0.55 -28.71
N ALA A 96 -1.27 -0.32 -29.00
CA ALA A 96 -0.37 -1.38 -29.44
C ALA A 96 0.01 -2.33 -28.33
N ARG A 97 -0.30 -1.97 -27.11
CA ARG A 97 0.06 -2.78 -25.97
C ARG A 97 -0.73 -4.07 -25.94
N ARG A 98 -0.06 -5.15 -25.78
CA ARG A 98 -0.70 -6.46 -25.73
C ARG A 98 -0.12 -7.28 -24.68
#